data_891a14dee1c88f69f8343fc22b1104e1
#
_entry.id   891a14dee1c88f69f8343fc22b1104e1
#
_cell.length_a   1.000
_cell.length_b   1.000
_cell.length_c   1.000
_cell.angle_alpha   90.00
_cell.angle_beta   90.00
_cell.angle_gamma   90.00
#
_symmetry.space_group_name_H-M   'P 1'
#
loop_
_entity.id
_entity.type
_entity.pdbx_description
1 polymer ?
#
loop_
_entity_poly.entity_id
_entity_poly.type
_entity_poly.pdbx_seq_one_letter_code
_entity_poly.pdbx_strand_id
1 'polypeptide(L)'
;MKKLLALLLALVTLLSALPLAGAAFKDEGFIAEEYQKAVAAVSEMGIINGFEDGSFGPKKTLTRAQAAKILCVMLEGEKESALTKTETGFSDVPATHWAAKYVAYCVDKGIVAGVGDGKFDPNGQLSAAAFAKMLLVAIGTDGSTFTGAEWLQNVQAAAEKTFLLYNLADKVTTGSMERQKAAQMAFNAKFQMEANADKAKGDSRTMPVEVPETMKLLVIGNSFGNDCAIAHLYEMLQSVGVKNLVIGVLYYSGCPYSKHVDFALQNKDVYKYYKNDTGKFITNKKFTYDKAVTDEAWTHIMMLHGWVGHSSYFEPVPWQDLLLAYTRKMNPDAWYGYDMTWALRTDGKLSSSDAKTYEKYYGSDQTKMINSLFETTKTFAATEPRFKFIAPCGTAIMNARSSFLENGIYRDGLSHLNKGVGRYTAAMTVCCTLTGVDPDKITYAPESLLKNLPEGLNKEAPGMQETLVKIAKESVKNALAKPYEITQSQYKTAP
;
A
#
# COMPACT_ATOMS: atom_id res chain seq x y z
N MET A 1 21.05 15.26 -16.06
CA MET A 1 20.47 14.85 -14.78
C MET A 1 19.40 15.81 -14.25
N LYS A 2 19.65 17.13 -14.09
CA LYS A 2 18.64 18.08 -13.57
C LYS A 2 17.37 18.23 -14.44
N LYS A 3 17.44 18.09 -15.75
CA LYS A 3 16.26 18.15 -16.66
C LYS A 3 15.40 16.86 -16.65
N LEU A 4 16.02 15.69 -16.40
CA LEU A 4 15.29 14.43 -16.24
C LEU A 4 14.56 14.37 -14.90
N LEU A 5 15.16 14.98 -13.85
CA LEU A 5 14.52 15.11 -12.52
C LEU A 5 13.30 16.04 -12.55
N ALA A 6 13.36 17.10 -13.37
CA ALA A 6 12.25 18.03 -13.54
C ALA A 6 11.05 17.40 -14.28
N LEU A 7 11.30 16.53 -15.26
CA LEU A 7 10.22 15.79 -15.96
C LEU A 7 9.58 14.71 -15.07
N LEU A 8 10.37 14.07 -14.21
CA LEU A 8 9.87 13.10 -13.21
C LEU A 8 9.07 13.78 -12.08
N LEU A 9 9.49 15.00 -11.65
CA LEU A 9 8.72 15.79 -10.69
C LEU A 9 7.38 16.27 -11.27
N ALA A 10 7.33 16.61 -12.55
CA ALA A 10 6.09 17.02 -13.22
C ALA A 10 5.04 15.91 -13.21
N LEU A 11 5.44 14.62 -13.31
CA LEU A 11 4.49 13.50 -13.29
C LEU A 11 3.89 13.23 -11.90
N VAL A 12 4.60 13.58 -10.82
CA VAL A 12 4.13 13.40 -9.42
C VAL A 12 3.18 14.52 -9.00
N THR A 13 3.45 15.75 -9.42
CA THR A 13 2.54 16.88 -9.19
C THR A 13 1.23 16.76 -9.98
N LEU A 14 1.22 15.92 -11.03
CA LEU A 14 0.09 15.68 -11.88
C LEU A 14 -1.02 14.80 -11.26
N LEU A 15 -0.69 13.87 -10.37
CA LEU A 15 -1.70 13.01 -9.73
C LEU A 15 -2.32 13.65 -8.47
N SER A 16 -1.61 14.56 -7.79
CA SER A 16 -2.03 15.11 -6.50
C SER A 16 -2.59 16.54 -6.56
N ALA A 17 -2.29 17.30 -7.60
CA ALA A 17 -2.63 18.73 -7.69
C ALA A 17 -3.24 19.12 -9.04
N LEU A 18 -3.91 18.22 -9.75
CA LEU A 18 -4.65 18.64 -10.93
C LEU A 18 -5.83 19.52 -10.51
N PRO A 19 -5.76 20.86 -10.68
CA PRO A 19 -6.88 21.50 -11.28
C PRO A 19 -7.06 20.84 -12.66
N LEU A 20 -8.24 20.50 -13.07
CA LEU A 20 -8.61 20.00 -14.40
C LEU A 20 -8.11 20.98 -15.49
N ALA A 21 -6.83 21.01 -15.79
CA ALA A 21 -6.22 21.86 -16.80
C ALA A 21 -5.62 21.03 -17.95
N GLY A 22 -6.10 19.80 -18.15
CA GLY A 22 -6.08 19.13 -19.44
C GLY A 22 -7.07 19.85 -20.36
N ALA A 23 -6.81 19.94 -21.66
CA ALA A 23 -7.72 20.56 -22.61
C ALA A 23 -9.14 20.02 -22.40
N ALA A 24 -10.04 20.89 -21.94
CA ALA A 24 -11.42 20.49 -21.64
C ALA A 24 -12.05 19.95 -22.94
N PHE A 25 -12.48 18.69 -22.92
CA PHE A 25 -13.20 18.12 -24.05
C PHE A 25 -14.55 18.80 -24.18
N LYS A 26 -15.02 19.05 -25.40
CA LYS A 26 -16.33 19.67 -25.62
C LYS A 26 -17.49 18.93 -24.95
N ASP A 27 -17.33 17.63 -24.74
CA ASP A 27 -18.27 16.71 -24.14
C ASP A 27 -17.86 16.23 -22.74
N GLU A 28 -16.99 16.98 -22.04
CA GLU A 28 -16.50 16.66 -20.70
C GLU A 28 -17.64 16.43 -19.69
N GLY A 29 -18.71 17.22 -19.76
CA GLY A 29 -19.89 17.06 -18.91
C GLY A 29 -20.67 15.75 -19.11
N PHE A 30 -20.37 14.97 -20.15
CA PHE A 30 -20.94 13.63 -20.39
C PHE A 30 -20.04 12.50 -19.86
N ILE A 31 -18.82 12.82 -19.38
CA ILE A 31 -17.97 11.85 -18.70
C ILE A 31 -18.52 11.66 -17.30
N ALA A 32 -18.81 10.40 -16.92
CA ALA A 32 -19.27 10.10 -15.56
C ALA A 32 -18.21 10.52 -14.52
N GLU A 33 -18.67 11.08 -13.41
CA GLU A 33 -17.82 11.70 -12.38
C GLU A 33 -16.70 10.77 -11.92
N GLU A 34 -17.02 9.49 -11.73
CA GLU A 34 -16.08 8.46 -11.32
C GLU A 34 -14.92 8.23 -12.32
N TYR A 35 -15.09 8.59 -13.60
CA TYR A 35 -14.06 8.38 -14.64
C TYR A 35 -13.31 9.64 -15.04
N GLN A 36 -13.73 10.83 -14.59
CA GLN A 36 -13.13 12.10 -15.00
C GLN A 36 -11.63 12.17 -14.74
N LYS A 37 -11.19 11.72 -13.55
CA LYS A 37 -9.75 11.68 -13.21
C LYS A 37 -8.95 10.75 -14.12
N ALA A 38 -9.48 9.57 -14.38
CA ALA A 38 -8.81 8.62 -15.25
C ALA A 38 -8.72 9.13 -16.68
N VAL A 39 -9.80 9.71 -17.21
CA VAL A 39 -9.82 10.32 -18.55
C VAL A 39 -8.79 11.46 -18.64
N ALA A 40 -8.76 12.37 -17.67
CA ALA A 40 -7.78 13.44 -17.64
C ALA A 40 -6.34 12.90 -17.62
N ALA A 41 -6.04 11.95 -16.73
CA ALA A 41 -4.72 11.38 -16.59
C ALA A 41 -4.24 10.64 -17.85
N VAL A 42 -5.07 9.77 -18.47
CA VAL A 42 -4.67 9.05 -19.69
C VAL A 42 -4.57 9.96 -20.90
N SER A 43 -5.31 11.08 -20.93
CA SER A 43 -5.22 12.08 -21.99
C SER A 43 -3.93 12.90 -21.87
N GLU A 44 -3.56 13.29 -20.66
CA GLU A 44 -2.32 14.01 -20.40
C GLU A 44 -1.09 13.15 -20.70
N MET A 45 -1.14 11.85 -20.40
CA MET A 45 -0.13 10.89 -20.78
C MET A 45 -0.12 10.56 -22.30
N GLY A 46 -1.04 11.11 -23.09
CA GLY A 46 -1.19 10.80 -24.51
C GLY A 46 -1.69 9.40 -24.83
N ILE A 47 -2.09 8.61 -23.80
CA ILE A 47 -2.53 7.21 -23.97
C ILE A 47 -3.88 7.15 -24.70
N ILE A 48 -4.83 8.02 -24.35
CA ILE A 48 -6.13 8.13 -25.02
C ILE A 48 -6.39 9.62 -25.29
N ASN A 49 -6.25 10.04 -26.52
CA ASN A 49 -6.54 11.42 -26.93
C ASN A 49 -7.98 11.56 -27.39
N GLY A 50 -8.50 12.81 -27.39
CA GLY A 50 -9.78 13.13 -27.98
C GLY A 50 -9.82 12.94 -29.49
N PHE A 51 -10.97 13.17 -30.08
CA PHE A 51 -11.18 13.21 -31.52
C PHE A 51 -10.80 14.60 -32.09
N GLU A 52 -10.61 14.69 -33.40
CA GLU A 52 -10.24 15.94 -34.11
C GLU A 52 -11.29 17.05 -33.91
N ASP A 53 -12.54 16.68 -33.67
CA ASP A 53 -13.61 17.63 -33.36
C ASP A 53 -13.54 18.23 -31.96
N GLY A 54 -12.56 17.81 -31.14
CA GLY A 54 -12.37 18.25 -29.76
C GLY A 54 -13.22 17.52 -28.72
N SER A 55 -13.92 16.42 -29.11
CA SER A 55 -14.67 15.59 -28.18
C SER A 55 -13.83 14.41 -27.66
N PHE A 56 -14.18 13.89 -26.49
CA PHE A 56 -13.65 12.63 -25.95
C PHE A 56 -14.45 11.43 -26.43
N GLY A 57 -15.77 11.55 -26.56
CA GLY A 57 -16.68 10.47 -26.92
C GLY A 57 -16.86 9.42 -25.82
N PRO A 58 -17.26 9.78 -24.58
CA PRO A 58 -17.23 8.89 -23.42
C PRO A 58 -18.09 7.61 -23.59
N LYS A 59 -19.19 7.73 -24.33
CA LYS A 59 -20.13 6.62 -24.62
C LYS A 59 -19.82 5.85 -25.91
N LYS A 60 -18.87 6.35 -26.74
CA LYS A 60 -18.47 5.63 -27.95
C LYS A 60 -17.78 4.32 -27.56
N THR A 61 -17.94 3.30 -28.39
CA THR A 61 -17.26 2.02 -28.23
C THR A 61 -15.82 2.08 -28.74
N LEU A 62 -14.94 1.28 -28.13
CA LEU A 62 -13.56 1.17 -28.53
C LEU A 62 -13.41 0.13 -29.65
N THR A 63 -12.63 0.44 -30.70
CA THR A 63 -12.29 -0.56 -31.71
C THR A 63 -10.98 -1.29 -31.37
N ARG A 64 -10.76 -2.45 -32.00
CA ARG A 64 -9.55 -3.26 -31.80
C ARG A 64 -8.28 -2.51 -32.22
N ALA A 65 -8.33 -1.75 -33.30
CA ALA A 65 -7.21 -0.90 -33.73
C ALA A 65 -6.90 0.23 -32.76
N GLN A 66 -7.93 0.86 -32.18
CA GLN A 66 -7.75 1.88 -31.16
C GLN A 66 -7.14 1.29 -29.87
N ALA A 67 -7.55 0.09 -29.48
CA ALA A 67 -6.95 -0.58 -28.33
C ALA A 67 -5.46 -0.90 -28.56
N ALA A 68 -5.08 -1.39 -29.75
CA ALA A 68 -3.66 -1.61 -30.08
C ALA A 68 -2.83 -0.31 -29.95
N LYS A 69 -3.37 0.83 -30.40
CA LYS A 69 -2.71 2.14 -30.22
C LYS A 69 -2.57 2.48 -28.73
N ILE A 70 -3.64 2.35 -27.94
CA ILE A 70 -3.64 2.63 -26.49
C ILE A 70 -2.55 1.82 -25.77
N LEU A 71 -2.49 0.52 -26.05
CA LEU A 71 -1.52 -0.39 -25.45
C LEU A 71 -0.08 -0.03 -25.83
N CYS A 72 0.15 0.25 -27.11
CA CYS A 72 1.46 0.65 -27.61
C CYS A 72 1.94 1.95 -26.96
N VAL A 73 1.10 2.99 -26.93
CA VAL A 73 1.44 4.27 -26.30
C VAL A 73 1.64 4.11 -24.79
N MET A 74 0.80 3.30 -24.12
CA MET A 74 0.92 3.02 -22.70
C MET A 74 2.27 2.36 -22.35
N LEU A 75 2.77 1.46 -23.21
CA LEU A 75 4.00 0.70 -23.00
C LEU A 75 5.25 1.49 -23.38
N GLU A 76 5.23 2.19 -24.50
CA GLU A 76 6.41 2.87 -25.08
C GLU A 76 6.48 4.37 -24.78
N GLY A 77 5.36 5.02 -24.46
CA GLY A 77 5.30 6.46 -24.25
C GLY A 77 5.82 7.22 -25.49
N GLU A 78 6.72 8.18 -25.30
CA GLU A 78 7.31 8.98 -26.37
C GLU A 78 8.07 8.16 -27.44
N LYS A 79 8.55 6.96 -27.07
CA LYS A 79 9.25 6.07 -28.01
C LYS A 79 8.33 5.48 -29.08
N GLU A 80 7.01 5.55 -28.88
CA GLU A 80 6.01 5.10 -29.86
C GLU A 80 6.23 5.74 -31.25
N SER A 81 6.67 7.00 -31.29
CA SER A 81 6.95 7.72 -32.53
C SER A 81 8.09 7.09 -33.33
N ALA A 82 9.01 6.36 -32.69
CA ALA A 82 10.15 5.73 -33.38
C ALA A 82 9.83 4.32 -33.92
N LEU A 83 8.61 3.80 -33.73
CA LEU A 83 8.23 2.51 -34.28
C LEU A 83 8.04 2.55 -35.78
N THR A 84 8.77 1.69 -36.44
CA THR A 84 8.81 1.65 -37.94
C THR A 84 8.23 0.36 -38.53
N LYS A 85 8.12 -0.73 -37.71
CA LYS A 85 7.58 -2.00 -38.16
C LYS A 85 6.08 -1.88 -38.44
N THR A 86 5.64 -2.26 -39.63
CA THR A 86 4.24 -2.21 -40.07
C THR A 86 3.71 -3.55 -40.60
N GLU A 87 4.56 -4.58 -40.66
CA GLU A 87 4.17 -5.92 -41.08
C GLU A 87 3.40 -6.62 -39.92
N THR A 88 2.09 -6.72 -40.10
CA THR A 88 1.20 -7.27 -39.04
C THR A 88 0.92 -8.76 -39.19
N GLY A 89 1.07 -9.30 -40.40
CA GLY A 89 0.64 -10.65 -40.77
C GLY A 89 -0.86 -10.79 -41.01
N PHE A 90 -1.65 -9.71 -40.95
CA PHE A 90 -3.09 -9.68 -41.18
C PHE A 90 -3.46 -9.03 -42.52
N SER A 91 -4.31 -9.71 -43.28
CA SER A 91 -4.71 -9.25 -44.64
C SER A 91 -5.53 -7.96 -44.63
N ASP A 92 -6.25 -7.69 -43.53
CA ASP A 92 -7.09 -6.49 -43.33
C ASP A 92 -6.38 -5.34 -42.62
N VAL A 93 -5.07 -5.50 -42.30
CA VAL A 93 -4.21 -4.43 -41.78
C VAL A 93 -2.94 -4.36 -42.60
N PRO A 94 -3.02 -3.86 -43.85
CA PRO A 94 -1.85 -3.68 -44.68
C PRO A 94 -0.90 -2.61 -44.08
N ALA A 95 0.38 -2.59 -44.54
CA ALA A 95 1.40 -1.68 -44.03
C ALA A 95 1.02 -0.18 -44.14
N THR A 96 0.12 0.17 -45.04
CA THR A 96 -0.43 1.53 -45.20
C THR A 96 -1.57 1.87 -44.23
N HIS A 97 -2.09 0.90 -43.51
CA HIS A 97 -3.15 1.14 -42.53
C HIS A 97 -2.61 1.97 -41.36
N TRP A 98 -3.35 2.97 -40.89
CA TRP A 98 -2.93 3.87 -39.81
C TRP A 98 -2.51 3.15 -38.54
N ALA A 99 -3.12 2.01 -38.26
CA ALA A 99 -2.85 1.22 -37.06
C ALA A 99 -1.76 0.14 -37.26
N ALA A 100 -1.19 0.00 -38.47
CA ALA A 100 -0.29 -1.11 -38.77
C ALA A 100 0.87 -1.22 -37.78
N LYS A 101 1.58 -0.11 -37.47
CA LYS A 101 2.68 -0.13 -36.49
C LYS A 101 2.25 -0.54 -35.08
N TYR A 102 1.07 -0.13 -34.66
CA TYR A 102 0.53 -0.46 -33.32
C TYR A 102 0.13 -1.93 -33.24
N VAL A 103 -0.51 -2.42 -34.28
CA VAL A 103 -0.90 -3.85 -34.35
C VAL A 103 0.36 -4.72 -34.44
N ALA A 104 1.32 -4.40 -35.26
CA ALA A 104 2.59 -5.12 -35.38
C ALA A 104 3.32 -5.17 -34.03
N TYR A 105 3.39 -4.06 -33.32
CA TYR A 105 3.98 -3.99 -31.99
C TYR A 105 3.25 -4.92 -30.98
N CYS A 106 1.92 -4.86 -30.94
CA CYS A 106 1.14 -5.66 -30.02
C CYS A 106 1.20 -7.17 -30.34
N VAL A 107 1.33 -7.54 -31.63
CA VAL A 107 1.57 -8.93 -32.07
C VAL A 107 2.93 -9.42 -31.58
N ASP A 108 3.98 -8.62 -31.78
CA ASP A 108 5.35 -8.98 -31.36
C ASP A 108 5.45 -9.17 -29.83
N LYS A 109 4.66 -8.43 -29.08
CA LYS A 109 4.57 -8.56 -27.62
C LYS A 109 3.60 -9.66 -27.15
N GLY A 110 2.93 -10.36 -28.05
CA GLY A 110 1.94 -11.38 -27.71
C GLY A 110 0.67 -10.83 -27.05
N ILE A 111 0.43 -9.52 -27.14
CA ILE A 111 -0.73 -8.86 -26.48
C ILE A 111 -2.01 -9.09 -27.28
N VAL A 112 -1.91 -9.11 -28.61
CA VAL A 112 -3.04 -9.30 -29.52
C VAL A 112 -2.83 -10.49 -30.47
N ALA A 113 -3.94 -11.10 -30.83
CA ALA A 113 -4.02 -12.12 -31.89
C ALA A 113 -5.11 -11.75 -32.89
N GLY A 114 -5.12 -12.41 -34.04
CA GLY A 114 -6.18 -12.29 -35.02
C GLY A 114 -7.50 -12.87 -34.55
N VAL A 115 -8.57 -12.63 -35.33
CA VAL A 115 -9.92 -13.16 -35.10
C VAL A 115 -10.21 -14.44 -35.89
N GLY A 116 -9.23 -14.96 -36.63
CA GLY A 116 -9.32 -16.08 -37.56
C GLY A 116 -9.10 -15.63 -39.00
N ASP A 117 -8.97 -16.60 -39.90
CA ASP A 117 -8.83 -16.40 -41.34
C ASP A 117 -7.78 -15.36 -41.76
N GLY A 118 -6.68 -15.24 -41.00
CA GLY A 118 -5.63 -14.25 -41.24
C GLY A 118 -6.06 -12.77 -41.13
N LYS A 119 -7.11 -12.52 -40.32
CA LYS A 119 -7.67 -11.20 -40.08
C LYS A 119 -7.48 -10.73 -38.64
N PHE A 120 -7.34 -9.41 -38.49
CA PHE A 120 -7.27 -8.71 -37.20
C PHE A 120 -8.61 -8.09 -36.78
N ASP A 121 -9.42 -7.70 -37.76
CA ASP A 121 -10.68 -6.95 -37.61
C ASP A 121 -10.45 -5.58 -36.95
N PRO A 122 -9.69 -4.63 -37.58
CA PRO A 122 -9.29 -3.38 -36.95
C PRO A 122 -10.45 -2.48 -36.51
N ASN A 123 -11.58 -2.56 -37.24
CA ASN A 123 -12.79 -1.77 -36.95
C ASN A 123 -13.80 -2.50 -36.05
N GLY A 124 -13.54 -3.76 -35.72
CA GLY A 124 -14.39 -4.55 -34.83
C GLY A 124 -14.50 -3.91 -33.44
N GLN A 125 -15.69 -3.91 -32.88
CA GLN A 125 -15.92 -3.41 -31.53
C GLN A 125 -15.26 -4.32 -30.51
N LEU A 126 -14.50 -3.73 -29.60
CA LEU A 126 -13.80 -4.46 -28.56
C LEU A 126 -14.68 -4.67 -27.36
N SER A 127 -14.76 -5.91 -26.88
CA SER A 127 -15.44 -6.20 -25.60
C SER A 127 -14.57 -5.80 -24.40
N ALA A 128 -15.22 -5.59 -23.24
CA ALA A 128 -14.53 -5.32 -21.98
C ALA A 128 -13.57 -6.46 -21.63
N ALA A 129 -13.99 -7.71 -21.83
CA ALA A 129 -13.16 -8.88 -21.58
C ALA A 129 -11.93 -8.95 -22.49
N ALA A 130 -12.10 -8.65 -23.78
CA ALA A 130 -10.98 -8.65 -24.71
C ALA A 130 -9.97 -7.53 -24.39
N PHE A 131 -10.46 -6.35 -23.98
CA PHE A 131 -9.57 -5.26 -23.57
C PHE A 131 -8.85 -5.58 -22.24
N ALA A 132 -9.55 -6.14 -21.27
CA ALA A 132 -8.95 -6.60 -20.02
C ALA A 132 -7.87 -7.67 -20.26
N LYS A 133 -8.13 -8.66 -21.12
CA LYS A 133 -7.10 -9.64 -21.55
C LYS A 133 -5.86 -8.97 -22.08
N MET A 134 -6.01 -8.02 -23.02
CA MET A 134 -4.88 -7.29 -23.59
C MET A 134 -4.08 -6.54 -22.54
N LEU A 135 -4.75 -5.85 -21.61
CA LEU A 135 -4.12 -5.11 -20.53
C LEU A 135 -3.43 -6.05 -19.50
N LEU A 136 -4.04 -7.18 -19.17
CA LEU A 136 -3.43 -8.17 -18.28
C LEU A 136 -2.11 -8.70 -18.86
N VAL A 137 -2.07 -9.01 -20.15
CA VAL A 137 -0.82 -9.40 -20.81
C VAL A 137 0.18 -8.25 -20.80
N ALA A 138 -0.26 -7.02 -21.05
CA ALA A 138 0.61 -5.83 -21.02
C ALA A 138 1.22 -5.57 -19.63
N ILE A 139 0.53 -5.89 -18.53
CA ILE A 139 1.05 -5.77 -17.16
C ILE A 139 1.86 -7.00 -16.70
N GLY A 140 2.07 -8.00 -17.57
CA GLY A 140 2.95 -9.13 -17.31
C GLY A 140 2.25 -10.45 -16.94
N THR A 141 0.93 -10.57 -17.10
CA THR A 141 0.22 -11.84 -16.90
C THR A 141 0.46 -12.77 -18.11
N ASP A 142 0.68 -14.05 -17.85
CA ASP A 142 0.82 -15.03 -18.93
C ASP A 142 -0.48 -15.18 -19.76
N GLY A 143 -0.43 -14.72 -21.00
CA GLY A 143 -1.55 -14.73 -21.94
C GLY A 143 -2.01 -16.13 -22.36
N SER A 144 -1.18 -17.17 -22.17
CA SER A 144 -1.52 -18.57 -22.50
C SER A 144 -2.69 -19.10 -21.66
N THR A 145 -2.89 -18.54 -20.47
CA THR A 145 -4.00 -18.89 -19.56
C THR A 145 -5.36 -18.36 -20.05
N PHE A 146 -5.37 -17.43 -21.01
CA PHE A 146 -6.58 -16.77 -21.52
C PHE A 146 -7.04 -17.35 -22.85
N THR A 147 -7.01 -18.66 -22.98
CA THR A 147 -7.40 -19.42 -24.18
C THR A 147 -8.45 -20.49 -23.84
N GLY A 148 -9.07 -21.08 -24.88
CA GLY A 148 -10.06 -22.15 -24.72
C GLY A 148 -11.42 -21.66 -24.20
N ALA A 149 -12.27 -22.60 -23.77
CA ALA A 149 -13.66 -22.33 -23.37
C ALA A 149 -13.77 -21.46 -22.10
N GLU A 150 -12.77 -21.53 -21.20
CA GLU A 150 -12.79 -20.85 -19.90
C GLU A 150 -12.06 -19.49 -19.93
N TRP A 151 -11.64 -19.01 -21.11
CA TRP A 151 -10.85 -17.79 -21.24
C TRP A 151 -11.46 -16.58 -20.51
N LEU A 152 -12.79 -16.41 -20.58
CA LEU A 152 -13.48 -15.30 -19.94
C LEU A 152 -13.42 -15.38 -18.41
N GLN A 153 -13.59 -16.58 -17.84
CA GLN A 153 -13.49 -16.82 -16.40
C GLN A 153 -12.06 -16.58 -15.91
N ASN A 154 -11.07 -17.02 -16.70
CA ASN A 154 -9.65 -16.81 -16.38
C ASN A 154 -9.27 -15.32 -16.45
N VAL A 155 -9.78 -14.57 -17.42
CA VAL A 155 -9.60 -13.12 -17.52
C VAL A 155 -10.25 -12.42 -16.32
N GLN A 156 -11.48 -12.79 -15.95
CA GLN A 156 -12.17 -12.25 -14.79
C GLN A 156 -11.36 -12.50 -13.51
N ALA A 157 -10.94 -13.73 -13.26
CA ALA A 157 -10.18 -14.11 -12.08
C ALA A 157 -8.82 -13.40 -12.00
N ALA A 158 -8.13 -13.21 -13.13
CA ALA A 158 -6.90 -12.47 -13.19
C ALA A 158 -7.11 -10.97 -12.95
N ALA A 159 -8.16 -10.39 -13.52
CA ALA A 159 -8.49 -8.97 -13.34
C ALA A 159 -8.87 -8.65 -11.88
N GLU A 160 -9.54 -9.55 -11.18
CA GLU A 160 -9.87 -9.42 -9.75
C GLU A 160 -8.64 -9.44 -8.83
N LYS A 161 -7.57 -10.13 -9.24
CA LYS A 161 -6.29 -10.19 -8.50
C LYS A 161 -5.35 -9.02 -8.76
N THR A 162 -5.70 -8.16 -9.70
CA THR A 162 -4.93 -6.97 -10.07
C THR A 162 -5.70 -5.69 -9.74
N PHE A 163 -5.07 -4.54 -10.00
CA PHE A 163 -5.75 -3.24 -9.86
C PHE A 163 -6.69 -2.93 -11.04
N LEU A 164 -6.79 -3.79 -12.05
CA LEU A 164 -7.40 -3.49 -13.34
C LEU A 164 -8.89 -3.08 -13.23
N LEU A 165 -9.63 -3.65 -12.29
CA LEU A 165 -11.07 -3.37 -12.11
C LEU A 165 -11.35 -2.26 -11.09
N TYR A 166 -10.34 -1.58 -10.58
CA TYR A 166 -10.58 -0.48 -9.63
C TYR A 166 -11.47 0.61 -10.25
N ASN A 167 -12.45 1.06 -9.48
CA ASN A 167 -13.43 2.08 -9.87
C ASN A 167 -14.26 1.73 -11.11
N LEU A 168 -14.40 0.45 -11.43
CA LEU A 168 -15.29 -0.06 -12.45
C LEU A 168 -16.43 -0.81 -11.78
N ALA A 169 -17.67 -0.37 -12.00
CA ALA A 169 -18.85 -0.97 -11.37
C ALA A 169 -19.18 -2.37 -11.90
N ASP A 170 -18.75 -2.66 -13.12
CA ASP A 170 -19.13 -3.87 -13.84
C ASP A 170 -18.01 -4.91 -13.80
N LYS A 171 -18.42 -6.17 -13.78
CA LYS A 171 -17.53 -7.28 -14.06
C LYS A 171 -17.05 -7.22 -15.51
N VAL A 172 -15.94 -7.87 -15.79
CA VAL A 172 -15.46 -8.07 -17.16
C VAL A 172 -16.51 -8.84 -17.97
N THR A 173 -17.03 -8.22 -19.02
CA THR A 173 -18.11 -8.77 -19.83
C THR A 173 -17.72 -8.90 -21.30
N THR A 174 -18.49 -9.67 -22.07
CA THR A 174 -18.37 -9.75 -23.52
C THR A 174 -19.04 -8.59 -24.27
N GLY A 175 -19.71 -7.69 -23.53
CA GLY A 175 -20.31 -6.47 -24.10
C GLY A 175 -19.26 -5.47 -24.54
N SER A 176 -19.63 -4.58 -25.46
CA SER A 176 -18.75 -3.55 -26.01
C SER A 176 -18.25 -2.60 -24.91
N MET A 177 -16.97 -2.23 -24.99
CA MET A 177 -16.30 -1.34 -24.03
C MET A 177 -16.57 0.13 -24.35
N GLU A 178 -17.21 0.84 -23.42
CA GLU A 178 -17.31 2.30 -23.51
C GLU A 178 -15.93 2.96 -23.31
N ARG A 179 -15.68 4.02 -24.07
CA ARG A 179 -14.38 4.70 -24.09
C ARG A 179 -13.97 5.30 -22.74
N GLN A 180 -14.92 5.81 -21.92
CA GLN A 180 -14.63 6.29 -20.56
C GLN A 180 -14.22 5.15 -19.62
N LYS A 181 -14.84 3.98 -19.74
CA LYS A 181 -14.46 2.79 -18.96
C LYS A 181 -13.11 2.23 -19.42
N ALA A 182 -12.84 2.28 -20.73
CA ALA A 182 -11.54 1.91 -21.26
C ALA A 182 -10.42 2.85 -20.76
N ALA A 183 -10.70 4.14 -20.63
CA ALA A 183 -9.78 5.10 -20.00
C ALA A 183 -9.49 4.75 -18.52
N GLN A 184 -10.50 4.41 -17.76
CA GLN A 184 -10.31 3.95 -16.37
C GLN A 184 -9.48 2.68 -16.31
N MET A 185 -9.76 1.70 -17.17
CA MET A 185 -9.02 0.43 -17.19
C MET A 185 -7.57 0.63 -17.63
N ALA A 186 -7.30 1.50 -18.63
CA ALA A 186 -5.95 1.85 -19.06
C ALA A 186 -5.17 2.62 -17.96
N PHE A 187 -5.82 3.53 -17.25
CA PHE A 187 -5.26 4.19 -16.08
C PHE A 187 -4.84 3.19 -15.01
N ASN A 188 -5.74 2.26 -14.67
CA ASN A 188 -5.49 1.21 -13.67
C ASN A 188 -4.30 0.33 -14.07
N ALA A 189 -4.26 -0.10 -15.34
CA ALA A 189 -3.15 -0.89 -15.88
C ALA A 189 -1.82 -0.13 -15.84
N LYS A 190 -1.80 1.14 -16.24
CA LYS A 190 -0.61 1.99 -16.18
C LYS A 190 -0.08 2.13 -14.77
N PHE A 191 -0.97 2.38 -13.80
CA PHE A 191 -0.61 2.49 -12.40
C PHE A 191 -0.02 1.17 -11.86
N GLN A 192 -0.62 0.02 -12.21
CA GLN A 192 -0.10 -1.31 -11.86
C GLN A 192 1.27 -1.57 -12.48
N MET A 193 1.47 -1.20 -13.75
CA MET A 193 2.78 -1.33 -14.42
C MET A 193 3.87 -0.53 -13.73
N GLU A 194 3.58 0.69 -13.32
CA GLU A 194 4.54 1.53 -12.61
C GLU A 194 4.89 0.95 -11.25
N ALA A 195 3.89 0.39 -10.54
CA ALA A 195 4.12 -0.29 -9.28
C ALA A 195 4.97 -1.55 -9.45
N ASN A 196 4.71 -2.34 -10.49
CA ASN A 196 5.50 -3.53 -10.82
C ASN A 196 6.96 -3.14 -11.16
N ALA A 197 7.17 -2.07 -11.93
CA ALA A 197 8.49 -1.57 -12.28
C ALA A 197 9.27 -1.04 -11.06
N ASP A 198 8.61 -0.30 -10.15
CA ASP A 198 9.21 0.15 -8.90
C ASP A 198 9.59 -1.03 -8.00
N LYS A 199 8.74 -2.06 -7.91
CA LYS A 199 9.05 -3.29 -7.17
C LYS A 199 10.24 -4.04 -7.78
N ALA A 200 10.26 -4.20 -9.09
CA ALA A 200 11.36 -4.87 -9.80
C ALA A 200 12.70 -4.12 -9.63
N LYS A 201 12.65 -2.78 -9.60
CA LYS A 201 13.82 -1.97 -9.28
C LYS A 201 14.30 -2.19 -7.84
N GLY A 202 13.37 -2.39 -6.92
CA GLY A 202 13.64 -2.56 -5.51
C GLY A 202 14.34 -1.34 -4.87
N ASP A 203 15.09 -1.61 -3.81
CA ASP A 203 16.01 -0.66 -3.18
C ASP A 203 17.28 -1.41 -2.78
N SER A 204 18.40 -1.14 -3.45
CA SER A 204 19.69 -1.80 -3.18
C SER A 204 20.46 -1.19 -2.01
N ARG A 205 19.98 -0.07 -1.44
CA ARG A 205 20.64 0.60 -0.31
C ARG A 205 20.52 -0.26 0.96
N THR A 206 21.49 -0.13 1.85
CA THR A 206 21.46 -0.72 3.20
C THR A 206 21.17 0.39 4.20
N MET A 207 20.14 0.20 5.03
CA MET A 207 19.86 1.16 6.09
C MET A 207 21.00 1.15 7.12
N PRO A 208 21.51 2.32 7.52
CA PRO A 208 22.54 2.38 8.58
C PRO A 208 22.00 1.80 9.90
N VAL A 209 22.85 1.04 10.59
CA VAL A 209 22.53 0.48 11.92
C VAL A 209 23.21 1.36 12.98
N GLU A 210 22.93 2.65 12.96
CA GLU A 210 23.44 3.64 13.91
C GLU A 210 22.33 4.63 14.27
N VAL A 211 22.46 5.27 15.43
CA VAL A 211 21.48 6.30 15.83
C VAL A 211 21.70 7.54 14.97
N PRO A 212 20.74 7.90 14.10
CA PRO A 212 20.90 9.08 13.27
C PRO A 212 20.74 10.36 14.10
N GLU A 213 21.49 11.40 13.77
CA GLU A 213 21.32 12.72 14.40
C GLU A 213 19.94 13.31 14.06
N THR A 214 19.48 13.09 12.83
CA THR A 214 18.18 13.57 12.32
C THR A 214 17.31 12.40 11.91
N MET A 215 16.12 12.33 12.48
CA MET A 215 15.09 11.35 12.07
C MET A 215 13.75 12.03 11.85
N LYS A 216 13.20 11.88 10.67
CA LYS A 216 11.84 12.29 10.32
C LYS A 216 11.07 11.04 9.93
N LEU A 217 10.25 10.54 10.86
CA LEU A 217 9.49 9.29 10.73
C LEU A 217 8.04 9.59 10.39
N LEU A 218 7.55 9.05 9.27
CA LEU A 218 6.12 9.00 8.97
C LEU A 218 5.60 7.58 9.19
N VAL A 219 4.55 7.46 10.00
CA VAL A 219 3.80 6.21 10.17
C VAL A 219 2.50 6.30 9.39
N ILE A 220 2.31 5.42 8.42
CA ILE A 220 1.11 5.36 7.58
C ILE A 220 0.31 4.11 7.95
N GLY A 221 -0.93 4.31 8.46
CA GLY A 221 -1.73 3.17 8.84
C GLY A 221 -3.03 3.51 9.59
N ASN A 222 -3.34 2.68 10.56
CA ASN A 222 -4.56 2.74 11.33
C ASN A 222 -4.26 2.95 12.83
N SER A 223 -5.19 2.56 13.69
CA SER A 223 -5.07 2.74 15.14
C SER A 223 -3.91 1.97 15.80
N PHE A 224 -3.44 0.90 15.18
CA PHE A 224 -2.25 0.18 15.68
C PHE A 224 -0.98 1.03 15.51
N GLY A 225 -0.85 1.78 14.40
CA GLY A 225 0.23 2.75 14.23
C GLY A 225 0.22 3.86 15.29
N ASN A 226 -0.97 4.31 15.70
CA ASN A 226 -1.07 5.24 16.84
C ASN A 226 -0.55 4.62 18.14
N ASP A 227 -0.83 3.34 18.37
CA ASP A 227 -0.37 2.64 19.59
C ASP A 227 1.17 2.53 19.62
N CYS A 228 1.82 2.38 18.47
CA CYS A 228 3.28 2.33 18.36
C CYS A 228 3.94 3.72 18.49
N ALA A 229 3.32 4.78 17.94
CA ALA A 229 4.02 6.02 17.65
C ALA A 229 3.63 7.22 18.54
N ILE A 230 2.36 7.32 18.98
CA ILE A 230 1.87 8.54 19.64
C ILE A 230 2.30 8.63 21.11
N ALA A 231 2.57 7.49 21.76
CA ALA A 231 3.04 7.48 23.14
C ALA A 231 4.46 6.89 23.21
N HIS A 232 5.30 7.48 24.02
CA HIS A 232 6.65 7.02 24.35
C HIS A 232 7.71 7.05 23.25
N LEU A 233 7.35 6.95 21.96
CA LEU A 233 8.34 6.82 20.88
C LEU A 233 9.20 8.06 20.71
N TYR A 234 8.61 9.25 20.83
CA TYR A 234 9.35 10.51 20.68
C TYR A 234 10.43 10.66 21.74
N GLU A 235 10.05 10.54 23.00
CA GLU A 235 10.95 10.66 24.15
C GLU A 235 12.00 9.53 24.15
N MET A 236 11.60 8.33 23.71
CA MET A 236 12.50 7.20 23.64
C MET A 236 13.58 7.39 22.58
N LEU A 237 13.21 7.85 21.37
CA LEU A 237 14.17 8.17 20.31
C LEU A 237 15.13 9.30 20.72
N GLN A 238 14.63 10.33 21.43
CA GLN A 238 15.50 11.36 22.00
C GLN A 238 16.45 10.78 23.04
N SER A 239 15.98 9.88 23.91
CA SER A 239 16.80 9.30 24.99
C SER A 239 17.97 8.44 24.46
N VAL A 240 17.87 7.93 23.24
CA VAL A 240 18.95 7.17 22.58
C VAL A 240 19.85 8.05 21.71
N GLY A 241 19.58 9.36 21.58
CA GLY A 241 20.50 10.31 20.95
C GLY A 241 20.00 10.94 19.64
N VAL A 242 18.78 10.68 19.18
CA VAL A 242 18.21 11.40 18.04
C VAL A 242 17.91 12.85 18.45
N LYS A 243 18.55 13.81 17.77
CA LYS A 243 18.44 15.24 18.15
C LYS A 243 17.34 15.97 17.39
N ASN A 244 17.36 15.86 16.06
CA ASN A 244 16.40 16.52 15.18
C ASN A 244 15.29 15.51 14.81
N LEU A 245 14.27 15.43 15.66
CA LEU A 245 13.21 14.41 15.56
C LEU A 245 11.88 15.02 15.14
N VAL A 246 11.28 14.45 14.10
CA VAL A 246 9.88 14.70 13.72
C VAL A 246 9.17 13.36 13.59
N ILE A 247 8.01 13.21 14.20
CA ILE A 247 7.13 12.05 14.02
C ILE A 247 5.80 12.50 13.45
N GLY A 248 5.45 12.00 12.27
CA GLY A 248 4.14 12.11 11.64
C GLY A 248 3.39 10.79 11.74
N VAL A 249 2.08 10.83 12.01
CA VAL A 249 1.22 9.64 11.96
C VAL A 249 -0.02 9.95 11.14
N LEU A 250 -0.12 9.33 9.99
CA LEU A 250 -1.28 9.42 9.10
C LEU A 250 -2.25 8.30 9.44
N TYR A 251 -3.38 8.68 10.02
CA TYR A 251 -4.32 7.76 10.64
C TYR A 251 -5.71 7.80 10.00
N TYR A 252 -6.22 6.63 9.68
CA TYR A 252 -7.64 6.39 9.48
C TYR A 252 -8.04 5.06 10.13
N SER A 253 -9.19 5.04 10.82
CA SER A 253 -9.61 3.87 11.61
C SER A 253 -9.76 2.61 10.76
N GLY A 254 -9.11 1.52 11.15
CA GLY A 254 -9.20 0.22 10.46
C GLY A 254 -8.75 0.22 8.99
N CYS A 255 -7.92 1.18 8.57
CA CYS A 255 -7.55 1.40 7.17
C CYS A 255 -6.64 0.30 6.62
N PRO A 256 -7.09 -0.49 5.65
CA PRO A 256 -6.22 -1.38 4.89
C PRO A 256 -5.51 -0.62 3.75
N TYR A 257 -4.50 -1.23 3.14
CA TYR A 257 -3.77 -0.64 2.00
C TYR A 257 -4.68 -0.24 0.83
N SER A 258 -5.69 -1.06 0.53
CA SER A 258 -6.67 -0.75 -0.53
C SER A 258 -7.37 0.59 -0.31
N LYS A 259 -7.72 0.89 0.94
CA LYS A 259 -8.38 2.14 1.32
C LYS A 259 -7.41 3.34 1.27
N HIS A 260 -6.14 3.12 1.67
CA HIS A 260 -5.12 4.15 1.52
C HIS A 260 -4.89 4.51 0.05
N VAL A 261 -4.82 3.51 -0.84
CA VAL A 261 -4.71 3.72 -2.30
C VAL A 261 -5.93 4.49 -2.83
N ASP A 262 -7.15 4.09 -2.45
CA ASP A 262 -8.38 4.79 -2.85
C ASP A 262 -8.35 6.26 -2.40
N PHE A 263 -8.03 6.52 -1.14
CA PHE A 263 -8.00 7.87 -0.60
C PHE A 263 -6.91 8.74 -1.23
N ALA A 264 -5.74 8.17 -1.51
CA ALA A 264 -4.66 8.86 -2.20
C ALA A 264 -5.06 9.23 -3.63
N LEU A 265 -5.52 8.27 -4.43
CA LEU A 265 -5.95 8.49 -5.81
C LEU A 265 -7.11 9.49 -5.92
N GLN A 266 -8.01 9.52 -4.95
CA GLN A 266 -9.14 10.45 -4.93
C GLN A 266 -8.85 11.75 -4.16
N ASN A 267 -7.63 11.92 -3.63
CA ASN A 267 -7.20 13.06 -2.80
C ASN A 267 -8.20 13.40 -1.68
N LYS A 268 -8.71 12.36 -0.99
CA LYS A 268 -9.72 12.52 0.07
C LYS A 268 -9.12 13.10 1.34
N ASP A 269 -9.74 14.13 1.91
CA ASP A 269 -9.35 14.79 3.17
C ASP A 269 -9.96 14.10 4.41
N VAL A 270 -9.76 12.79 4.52
CA VAL A 270 -10.41 11.92 5.51
C VAL A 270 -9.54 11.53 6.70
N TYR A 271 -8.26 11.81 6.64
CA TYR A 271 -7.31 11.39 7.66
C TYR A 271 -7.30 12.31 8.87
N LYS A 272 -6.97 11.74 10.03
CA LYS A 272 -6.34 12.48 11.11
C LYS A 272 -4.83 12.39 10.93
N TYR A 273 -4.17 13.51 10.98
CA TYR A 273 -2.73 13.59 10.93
C TYR A 273 -2.20 14.13 12.25
N TYR A 274 -1.37 13.35 12.90
CA TYR A 274 -0.69 13.72 14.13
C TYR A 274 0.76 14.04 13.80
N LYS A 275 1.26 15.19 14.26
CA LYS A 275 2.66 15.61 14.07
C LYS A 275 3.26 16.00 15.41
N ASN A 276 4.48 15.53 15.66
CA ASN A 276 5.28 15.88 16.84
C ASN A 276 6.70 16.26 16.39
N ASP A 277 7.04 17.52 16.54
CA ASP A 277 8.36 18.11 16.28
C ASP A 277 8.91 18.88 17.49
N THR A 278 8.11 19.00 18.55
CA THR A 278 8.40 19.82 19.74
C THR A 278 8.23 19.07 21.07
N GLY A 279 8.05 17.75 21.03
CA GLY A 279 7.72 16.93 22.20
C GLY A 279 6.21 16.78 22.49
N LYS A 280 5.34 17.41 21.67
CA LYS A 280 3.89 17.32 21.80
C LYS A 280 3.23 17.07 20.45
N PHE A 281 2.29 16.13 20.41
CA PHE A 281 1.51 15.89 19.21
C PHE A 281 0.46 16.98 18.97
N ILE A 282 0.51 17.58 17.79
CA ILE A 282 -0.57 18.40 17.23
C ILE A 282 -1.42 17.51 16.33
N THR A 283 -2.75 17.69 16.36
CA THR A 283 -3.68 16.88 15.57
C THR A 283 -4.39 17.73 14.54
N ASN A 284 -4.23 17.40 13.26
CA ASN A 284 -5.02 17.94 12.15
C ASN A 284 -6.12 16.92 11.80
N LYS A 285 -7.36 17.39 11.81
CA LYS A 285 -8.53 16.62 11.38
C LYS A 285 -8.84 16.97 9.94
N LYS A 286 -9.05 16.17 9.02
CA LYS A 286 -9.19 16.42 7.59
C LYS A 286 -7.83 16.74 6.93
N PHE A 287 -7.11 15.69 6.65
CA PHE A 287 -5.84 15.75 5.96
C PHE A 287 -5.84 14.77 4.79
N THR A 288 -5.15 15.07 3.71
CA THR A 288 -5.02 14.16 2.58
C THR A 288 -3.75 13.32 2.70
N TYR A 289 -3.72 12.19 1.99
CA TYR A 289 -2.54 11.33 1.90
C TYR A 289 -1.31 12.11 1.43
N ASP A 290 -1.46 12.80 0.30
CA ASP A 290 -0.36 13.53 -0.34
C ASP A 290 0.22 14.62 0.55
N LYS A 291 -0.65 15.41 1.21
CA LYS A 291 -0.19 16.43 2.16
C LYS A 291 0.66 15.84 3.28
N ALA A 292 0.30 14.67 3.82
CA ALA A 292 1.08 14.05 4.89
C ALA A 292 2.41 13.51 4.37
N VAL A 293 2.41 12.89 3.20
CA VAL A 293 3.60 12.30 2.60
C VAL A 293 4.60 13.38 2.14
N THR A 294 4.13 14.59 1.85
CA THR A 294 4.98 15.73 1.41
C THR A 294 5.18 16.81 2.49
N ASP A 295 4.65 16.61 3.71
CA ASP A 295 4.75 17.59 4.80
C ASP A 295 6.19 17.79 5.29
N GLU A 296 7.02 16.77 5.18
CA GLU A 296 8.43 16.79 5.53
C GLU A 296 9.27 16.05 4.46
N ALA A 297 10.57 16.28 4.45
CA ALA A 297 11.51 15.39 3.78
C ALA A 297 11.72 14.15 4.69
N TRP A 298 10.77 13.22 4.63
CA TRP A 298 10.77 12.05 5.50
C TRP A 298 12.02 11.19 5.28
N THR A 299 12.72 10.86 6.36
CA THR A 299 13.89 9.96 6.31
C THR A 299 13.48 8.49 6.45
N HIS A 300 12.39 8.25 7.18
CA HIS A 300 11.85 6.91 7.42
C HIS A 300 10.33 6.94 7.22
N ILE A 301 9.81 5.93 6.54
CA ILE A 301 8.37 5.74 6.36
C ILE A 301 8.04 4.30 6.76
N MET A 302 7.28 4.17 7.85
CA MET A 302 6.81 2.88 8.35
C MET A 302 5.35 2.70 7.96
N MET A 303 5.07 1.59 7.31
CA MET A 303 3.73 1.24 6.85
C MET A 303 3.22 0.03 7.62
N LEU A 304 1.93 0.00 7.90
CA LEU A 304 1.30 -1.18 8.48
C LEU A 304 0.03 -1.52 7.72
N HIS A 305 -0.16 -2.80 7.51
CA HIS A 305 -1.36 -3.29 6.86
C HIS A 305 -2.50 -3.39 7.87
N GLY A 306 -3.70 -3.25 7.34
CA GLY A 306 -4.94 -3.15 8.05
C GLY A 306 -5.18 -4.15 9.15
N TRP A 307 -6.41 -4.30 9.47
CA TRP A 307 -6.95 -4.97 10.62
C TRP A 307 -7.61 -6.29 10.23
N VAL A 308 -7.69 -7.18 11.20
CA VAL A 308 -8.20 -8.56 11.22
C VAL A 308 -9.49 -8.85 10.45
N GLY A 309 -10.15 -7.96 9.85
CA GLY A 309 -11.45 -8.22 9.22
C GLY A 309 -11.51 -8.03 7.72
N HIS A 310 -10.41 -7.67 7.10
CA HIS A 310 -10.38 -7.45 5.67
C HIS A 310 -9.78 -8.64 4.94
N SER A 311 -10.44 -9.13 3.92
CA SER A 311 -9.90 -10.15 3.01
C SER A 311 -8.52 -9.76 2.45
N SER A 312 -8.28 -8.44 2.29
CA SER A 312 -6.99 -7.88 1.93
C SER A 312 -5.90 -8.03 3.00
N TYR A 313 -6.21 -8.47 4.22
CA TYR A 313 -5.23 -8.73 5.26
C TYR A 313 -4.36 -9.93 4.94
N PHE A 314 -4.92 -10.94 4.32
CA PHE A 314 -4.21 -12.15 3.90
C PHE A 314 -3.51 -11.99 2.56
N GLU A 315 -3.96 -11.05 1.73
CA GLU A 315 -3.41 -10.77 0.41
C GLU A 315 -3.21 -9.25 0.26
N PRO A 316 -2.12 -8.68 0.81
CA PRO A 316 -1.87 -7.24 0.72
C PRO A 316 -1.58 -6.76 -0.71
N VAL A 317 -1.24 -7.67 -1.62
CA VAL A 317 -1.03 -7.36 -3.04
C VAL A 317 -2.37 -7.36 -3.82
N PRO A 318 -2.55 -6.48 -4.82
CA PRO A 318 -1.55 -5.53 -5.34
C PRO A 318 -1.41 -4.23 -4.51
N TRP A 319 -2.21 -4.06 -3.47
CA TRP A 319 -2.38 -2.80 -2.76
C TRP A 319 -1.11 -2.29 -2.07
N GLN A 320 -0.30 -3.21 -1.51
CA GLN A 320 1.01 -2.89 -0.95
C GLN A 320 1.94 -2.32 -2.02
N ASP A 321 2.00 -2.98 -3.17
CA ASP A 321 2.87 -2.59 -4.28
C ASP A 321 2.49 -1.22 -4.83
N LEU A 322 1.20 -0.97 -4.99
CA LEU A 322 0.65 0.30 -5.46
C LEU A 322 0.93 1.43 -4.47
N LEU A 323 0.66 1.21 -3.18
CA LEU A 323 0.86 2.24 -2.15
C LEU A 323 2.34 2.58 -1.96
N LEU A 324 3.22 1.57 -1.96
CA LEU A 324 4.67 1.76 -1.90
C LEU A 324 5.16 2.57 -3.09
N ALA A 325 4.82 2.17 -4.31
CA ALA A 325 5.24 2.88 -5.52
C ALA A 325 4.74 4.33 -5.51
N TYR A 326 3.48 4.55 -5.14
CA TYR A 326 2.90 5.89 -5.02
C TYR A 326 3.67 6.76 -4.01
N THR A 327 3.93 6.22 -2.82
CA THR A 327 4.63 6.95 -1.75
C THR A 327 6.09 7.22 -2.10
N ARG A 328 6.76 6.24 -2.70
CA ARG A 328 8.18 6.34 -3.10
C ARG A 328 8.44 7.36 -4.20
N LYS A 329 7.46 7.64 -5.07
CA LYS A 329 7.56 8.74 -6.04
C LYS A 329 7.75 10.10 -5.35
N MET A 330 7.09 10.31 -4.21
CA MET A 330 7.16 11.56 -3.45
C MET A 330 8.34 11.61 -2.47
N ASN A 331 8.80 10.45 -1.98
CA ASN A 331 9.91 10.33 -1.02
C ASN A 331 10.89 9.21 -1.45
N PRO A 332 11.60 9.39 -2.57
CA PRO A 332 12.47 8.35 -3.12
C PRO A 332 13.67 8.00 -2.22
N ASP A 333 14.09 8.94 -1.36
CA ASP A 333 15.27 8.79 -0.53
C ASP A 333 14.98 8.25 0.88
N ALA A 334 13.70 8.16 1.28
CA ALA A 334 13.30 7.60 2.56
C ALA A 334 13.63 6.10 2.68
N TRP A 335 13.88 5.65 3.90
CA TRP A 335 13.94 4.24 4.28
C TRP A 335 12.51 3.75 4.54
N TYR A 336 12.08 2.75 3.79
CA TYR A 336 10.76 2.16 3.95
C TYR A 336 10.80 0.92 4.81
N GLY A 337 9.78 0.72 5.62
CA GLY A 337 9.65 -0.48 6.42
C GLY A 337 8.21 -0.79 6.82
N TYR A 338 8.08 -1.92 7.50
CA TYR A 338 6.80 -2.50 7.88
C TYR A 338 6.70 -2.67 9.39
N ASP A 339 5.54 -2.37 9.95
CA ASP A 339 5.20 -2.71 11.34
C ASP A 339 4.31 -3.95 11.36
N MET A 340 4.83 -5.04 11.92
CA MET A 340 4.07 -6.26 12.16
C MET A 340 3.22 -6.09 13.43
N THR A 341 1.93 -5.92 13.25
CA THR A 341 0.98 -5.72 14.34
C THR A 341 0.76 -7.00 15.17
N TRP A 342 0.01 -6.93 16.24
CA TRP A 342 -0.21 -8.00 17.21
C TRP A 342 -1.57 -8.66 17.09
N ALA A 343 -1.70 -9.86 17.64
CA ALA A 343 -2.95 -10.59 17.72
C ALA A 343 -3.91 -9.99 18.75
N LEU A 344 -5.20 -10.22 18.56
CA LEU A 344 -6.26 -9.77 19.47
C LEU A 344 -6.17 -10.46 20.85
N ARG A 345 -6.80 -9.85 21.83
CA ARG A 345 -6.95 -10.46 23.16
C ARG A 345 -7.91 -11.65 23.15
N THR A 346 -7.82 -12.53 24.17
CA THR A 346 -8.57 -13.80 24.21
C THR A 346 -9.62 -13.88 25.33
N ASP A 347 -9.81 -12.85 26.12
CA ASP A 347 -10.65 -12.88 27.32
C ASP A 347 -12.13 -12.47 27.09
N GLY A 348 -12.59 -12.53 25.84
CA GLY A 348 -14.00 -12.28 25.48
C GLY A 348 -14.45 -10.82 25.54
N LYS A 349 -13.54 -9.87 25.81
CA LYS A 349 -13.88 -8.43 25.90
C LYS A 349 -13.75 -7.71 24.53
N LEU A 350 -13.95 -8.40 23.42
CA LEU A 350 -13.97 -7.82 22.09
C LEU A 350 -15.34 -7.23 21.75
N SER A 351 -15.39 -6.22 20.88
CA SER A 351 -16.66 -5.78 20.31
C SER A 351 -17.32 -6.93 19.55
N SER A 352 -18.64 -6.91 19.43
CA SER A 352 -19.38 -8.00 18.77
C SER A 352 -18.97 -8.18 17.29
N SER A 353 -18.57 -7.11 16.59
CA SER A 353 -18.06 -7.16 15.21
C SER A 353 -16.68 -7.79 15.16
N ASP A 354 -15.82 -7.43 16.11
CA ASP A 354 -14.43 -7.93 16.15
C ASP A 354 -14.42 -9.41 16.55
N ALA A 355 -15.27 -9.80 17.50
CA ALA A 355 -15.42 -11.19 17.92
C ALA A 355 -15.88 -12.07 16.75
N LYS A 356 -16.91 -11.65 15.99
CA LYS A 356 -17.38 -12.41 14.80
C LYS A 356 -16.30 -12.57 13.75
N THR A 357 -15.52 -11.52 13.51
CA THR A 357 -14.43 -11.54 12.54
C THR A 357 -13.30 -12.45 13.00
N TYR A 358 -12.95 -12.36 14.28
CA TYR A 358 -11.93 -13.19 14.89
C TYR A 358 -12.32 -14.67 14.85
N GLU A 359 -13.58 -15.00 15.20
CA GLU A 359 -14.12 -16.34 15.08
C GLU A 359 -14.08 -16.85 13.64
N LYS A 360 -14.55 -16.05 12.70
CA LYS A 360 -14.63 -16.42 11.26
C LYS A 360 -13.27 -16.80 10.67
N TYR A 361 -12.23 -16.02 10.95
CA TYR A 361 -10.92 -16.20 10.31
C TYR A 361 -9.93 -17.04 11.13
N TYR A 362 -10.08 -17.05 12.44
CA TYR A 362 -9.11 -17.69 13.35
C TYR A 362 -9.74 -18.68 14.34
N GLY A 363 -11.06 -18.86 14.32
CA GLY A 363 -11.76 -19.70 15.31
C GLY A 363 -11.58 -19.19 16.74
N SER A 364 -11.45 -17.85 16.91
CA SER A 364 -11.15 -17.19 18.18
C SER A 364 -9.84 -17.66 18.86
N ASP A 365 -8.92 -18.20 18.07
CA ASP A 365 -7.62 -18.71 18.53
C ASP A 365 -6.51 -17.69 18.26
N GLN A 366 -5.92 -17.16 19.34
CA GLN A 366 -4.86 -16.18 19.26
C GLN A 366 -3.57 -16.71 18.62
N THR A 367 -3.28 -18.00 18.83
CA THR A 367 -2.10 -18.65 18.25
C THR A 367 -2.25 -18.76 16.73
N LYS A 368 -3.44 -19.11 16.25
CA LYS A 368 -3.73 -19.12 14.82
C LYS A 368 -3.59 -17.72 14.22
N MET A 369 -4.09 -16.70 14.92
CA MET A 369 -4.00 -15.34 14.45
C MET A 369 -2.55 -14.86 14.36
N ILE A 370 -1.74 -15.00 15.43
CA ILE A 370 -0.35 -14.54 15.39
C ILE A 370 0.48 -15.31 14.37
N ASN A 371 0.26 -16.59 14.20
CA ASN A 371 0.93 -17.38 13.17
C ASN A 371 0.55 -16.90 11.76
N SER A 372 -0.70 -16.53 11.54
CA SER A 372 -1.13 -15.91 10.27
C SER A 372 -0.44 -14.56 10.02
N LEU A 373 -0.24 -13.75 11.06
CA LEU A 373 0.54 -12.51 10.99
C LEU A 373 2.01 -12.77 10.63
N PHE A 374 2.61 -13.79 11.24
CA PHE A 374 3.98 -14.19 10.91
C PHE A 374 4.11 -14.62 9.45
N GLU A 375 3.22 -15.48 8.98
CA GLU A 375 3.24 -15.96 7.58
C GLU A 375 2.98 -14.82 6.58
N THR A 376 2.03 -13.93 6.85
CA THR A 376 1.78 -12.76 6.02
C THR A 376 3.02 -11.85 5.98
N THR A 377 3.65 -11.60 7.12
CA THR A 377 4.85 -10.76 7.19
C THR A 377 6.02 -11.40 6.45
N LYS A 378 6.26 -12.70 6.62
CA LYS A 378 7.29 -13.44 5.89
C LYS A 378 7.07 -13.41 4.38
N THR A 379 5.82 -13.62 3.95
CA THR A 379 5.48 -13.76 2.54
C THR A 379 5.49 -12.41 1.80
N PHE A 380 4.99 -11.34 2.42
CA PHE A 380 4.74 -10.08 1.73
C PHE A 380 5.64 -8.93 2.18
N ALA A 381 6.01 -8.85 3.46
CA ALA A 381 6.87 -7.77 3.93
C ALA A 381 8.35 -8.13 3.91
N ALA A 382 8.73 -9.32 4.37
CA ALA A 382 10.13 -9.74 4.41
C ALA A 382 10.72 -10.02 3.02
N THR A 383 9.88 -10.35 2.04
CA THR A 383 10.28 -10.53 0.64
C THR A 383 10.17 -9.27 -0.21
N GLU A 384 9.66 -8.18 0.36
CA GLU A 384 9.48 -6.91 -0.34
C GLU A 384 10.85 -6.18 -0.47
N PRO A 385 11.42 -6.06 -1.68
CA PRO A 385 12.78 -5.53 -1.84
C PRO A 385 12.93 -4.05 -1.47
N ARG A 386 11.82 -3.33 -1.34
CA ARG A 386 11.78 -1.91 -0.98
C ARG A 386 11.71 -1.67 0.53
N PHE A 387 11.32 -2.67 1.34
CA PHE A 387 11.36 -2.57 2.79
C PHE A 387 12.78 -2.85 3.31
N LYS A 388 13.26 -1.99 4.18
CA LYS A 388 14.60 -2.04 4.78
C LYS A 388 14.61 -2.37 6.26
N PHE A 389 13.44 -2.31 6.89
CA PHE A 389 13.24 -2.73 8.26
C PHE A 389 11.84 -3.31 8.47
N ILE A 390 11.74 -4.21 9.42
CA ILE A 390 10.48 -4.75 9.92
C ILE A 390 10.50 -4.61 11.43
N ALA A 391 9.54 -3.88 11.98
CA ALA A 391 9.35 -3.77 13.42
C ALA A 391 8.48 -4.94 13.90
N PRO A 392 9.03 -5.92 14.67
CA PRO A 392 8.29 -7.10 15.09
C PRO A 392 7.43 -6.82 16.34
N CYS A 393 6.62 -5.75 16.28
CA CYS A 393 5.77 -5.34 17.42
C CYS A 393 4.83 -6.45 17.86
N GLY A 394 4.27 -7.21 16.91
CA GLY A 394 3.40 -8.35 17.23
C GLY A 394 4.10 -9.39 18.10
N THR A 395 5.32 -9.75 17.76
CA THR A 395 6.12 -10.70 18.55
C THR A 395 6.46 -10.14 19.93
N ALA A 396 6.90 -8.87 20.00
CA ALA A 396 7.24 -8.24 21.28
C ALA A 396 6.03 -8.14 22.21
N ILE A 397 4.85 -7.82 21.70
CA ILE A 397 3.61 -7.78 22.48
C ILE A 397 3.21 -9.18 22.96
N MET A 398 3.32 -10.21 22.13
CA MET A 398 3.02 -11.60 22.53
C MET A 398 4.03 -12.13 23.54
N ASN A 399 5.32 -11.75 23.45
CA ASN A 399 6.33 -12.07 24.46
C ASN A 399 6.00 -11.40 25.80
N ALA A 400 5.68 -10.11 25.82
CA ALA A 400 5.30 -9.38 27.03
C ALA A 400 4.01 -9.94 27.66
N ARG A 401 3.06 -10.36 26.83
CA ARG A 401 1.83 -11.01 27.28
C ARG A 401 2.09 -12.34 28.00
N SER A 402 3.17 -13.02 27.69
CA SER A 402 3.54 -14.27 28.36
C SER A 402 4.06 -14.09 29.80
N SER A 403 4.20 -12.85 30.28
CA SER A 403 4.48 -12.50 31.67
C SER A 403 3.21 -12.49 32.54
N PHE A 404 3.32 -12.06 33.80
CA PHE A 404 2.17 -11.84 34.67
C PHE A 404 1.19 -10.78 34.18
N LEU A 405 1.56 -10.01 33.15
CA LEU A 405 0.68 -9.00 32.53
C LEU A 405 -0.47 -9.63 31.74
N GLU A 406 -0.28 -10.79 31.16
CA GLU A 406 -1.28 -11.48 30.34
C GLU A 406 -2.05 -10.54 29.40
N ASN A 407 -3.38 -10.60 29.37
CA ASN A 407 -4.22 -9.69 28.59
C ASN A 407 -4.24 -8.24 29.12
N GLY A 408 -3.65 -7.97 30.27
CA GLY A 408 -3.52 -6.63 30.83
C GLY A 408 -2.63 -5.69 30.04
N ILE A 409 -1.87 -6.21 29.06
CA ILE A 409 -1.13 -5.39 28.10
C ILE A 409 -2.05 -4.64 27.11
N TYR A 410 -3.31 -5.07 26.97
CA TYR A 410 -4.34 -4.43 26.15
C TYR A 410 -5.20 -3.47 26.99
N ARG A 411 -5.86 -2.51 26.31
CA ARG A 411 -6.94 -1.72 26.92
C ARG A 411 -8.21 -2.55 27.07
N ASP A 412 -9.00 -2.23 28.07
CA ASP A 412 -10.31 -2.82 28.25
C ASP A 412 -11.21 -2.66 27.01
N GLY A 413 -11.86 -3.75 26.63
CA GLY A 413 -12.83 -3.80 25.55
C GLY A 413 -12.26 -3.61 24.13
N LEU A 414 -10.93 -3.47 23.98
CA LEU A 414 -10.29 -3.21 22.70
C LEU A 414 -9.06 -4.08 22.51
N SER A 415 -8.70 -4.32 21.26
CA SER A 415 -7.42 -4.96 20.88
C SER A 415 -6.26 -3.98 20.87
N HIS A 416 -6.50 -2.75 21.27
CA HIS A 416 -5.49 -1.72 21.41
C HIS A 416 -4.66 -1.93 22.66
N LEU A 417 -3.41 -1.50 22.58
CA LEU A 417 -2.51 -1.56 23.73
C LEU A 417 -2.91 -0.55 24.80
N ASN A 418 -2.73 -0.91 26.05
CA ASN A 418 -2.83 0.04 27.15
C ASN A 418 -1.79 1.15 27.00
N LYS A 419 -2.06 2.34 27.57
CA LYS A 419 -1.19 3.51 27.43
C LYS A 419 0.11 3.42 28.25
N GLY A 420 0.25 2.39 29.08
CA GLY A 420 1.43 2.09 29.86
C GLY A 420 2.35 1.12 29.12
N VAL A 421 2.58 -0.05 29.73
CA VAL A 421 3.55 -1.04 29.27
C VAL A 421 3.29 -1.55 27.85
N GLY A 422 2.03 -1.66 27.41
CA GLY A 422 1.72 -2.11 26.05
C GLY A 422 2.30 -1.18 24.98
N ARG A 423 1.93 0.11 25.02
CA ARG A 423 2.46 1.10 24.07
C ARG A 423 3.95 1.35 24.26
N TYR A 424 4.45 1.24 25.48
CA TYR A 424 5.87 1.35 25.76
C TYR A 424 6.67 0.24 25.09
N THR A 425 6.19 -1.01 25.16
CA THR A 425 6.81 -2.15 24.49
C THR A 425 6.81 -1.98 22.97
N ALA A 426 5.68 -1.57 22.37
CA ALA A 426 5.59 -1.33 20.94
C ALA A 426 6.51 -0.18 20.49
N ALA A 427 6.52 0.95 21.20
CA ALA A 427 7.41 2.08 20.92
C ALA A 427 8.90 1.68 21.04
N MET A 428 9.26 0.87 22.04
CA MET A 428 10.62 0.34 22.20
C MET A 428 11.02 -0.56 21.03
N THR A 429 10.10 -1.39 20.54
CA THR A 429 10.34 -2.24 19.36
C THR A 429 10.65 -1.39 18.14
N VAL A 430 9.83 -0.36 17.89
CA VAL A 430 10.06 0.57 16.77
C VAL A 430 11.39 1.32 16.94
N CYS A 431 11.65 1.89 18.13
CA CYS A 431 12.89 2.60 18.43
C CYS A 431 14.12 1.73 18.14
N CYS A 432 14.18 0.53 18.72
CA CYS A 432 15.31 -0.39 18.53
C CYS A 432 15.45 -0.86 17.08
N THR A 433 14.34 -1.09 16.38
CA THR A 433 14.35 -1.45 14.96
C THR A 433 14.97 -0.34 14.09
N LEU A 434 14.61 0.92 14.36
CA LEU A 434 15.06 2.06 13.56
C LEU A 434 16.51 2.50 13.88
N THR A 435 16.98 2.26 15.11
CA THR A 435 18.26 2.78 15.60
C THR A 435 19.32 1.70 15.82
N GLY A 436 18.95 0.42 15.83
CA GLY A 436 19.85 -0.68 16.20
C GLY A 436 20.29 -0.68 17.67
N VAL A 437 19.71 0.18 18.51
CA VAL A 437 20.06 0.26 19.93
C VAL A 437 19.55 -0.99 20.66
N ASP A 438 20.43 -1.59 21.48
CA ASP A 438 20.03 -2.69 22.37
C ASP A 438 18.97 -2.19 23.37
N PRO A 439 17.83 -2.88 23.55
CA PRO A 439 16.80 -2.52 24.53
C PRO A 439 17.34 -2.24 25.93
N ASP A 440 18.39 -2.94 26.34
CA ASP A 440 19.00 -2.76 27.67
C ASP A 440 19.63 -1.37 27.87
N LYS A 441 20.00 -0.69 26.78
CA LYS A 441 20.55 0.68 26.80
C LYS A 441 19.48 1.77 26.85
N ILE A 442 18.21 1.45 26.69
CA ILE A 442 17.14 2.45 26.80
C ILE A 442 16.94 2.84 28.26
N THR A 443 17.13 4.12 28.57
CA THR A 443 17.00 4.67 29.92
C THR A 443 15.65 5.33 30.18
N TYR A 444 14.88 5.64 29.13
CA TYR A 444 13.55 6.24 29.27
C TYR A 444 12.57 5.28 29.96
N ALA A 445 12.10 5.65 31.13
CA ALA A 445 11.20 4.86 31.96
C ALA A 445 10.16 5.76 32.65
N PRO A 446 9.06 6.11 31.97
CA PRO A 446 8.11 7.10 32.47
C PRO A 446 7.21 6.53 33.58
N GLU A 447 6.82 7.36 34.55
CA GLU A 447 5.85 7.00 35.59
C GLU A 447 4.48 6.59 35.05
N SER A 448 4.16 7.01 33.80
CA SER A 448 2.89 6.62 33.14
C SER A 448 2.74 5.11 32.96
N LEU A 449 3.82 4.33 33.05
CA LEU A 449 3.76 2.85 33.05
C LEU A 449 2.87 2.34 34.19
N LEU A 450 2.96 2.94 35.37
CA LEU A 450 2.16 2.54 36.55
C LEU A 450 0.70 2.99 36.46
N LYS A 451 0.41 4.06 35.72
CA LYS A 451 -0.95 4.63 35.65
C LYS A 451 -1.97 3.75 34.92
N ASN A 452 -1.49 2.82 34.10
CA ASN A 452 -2.32 2.00 33.22
C ASN A 452 -2.07 0.50 33.46
N LEU A 453 -1.77 0.12 34.70
CA LEU A 453 -1.64 -1.28 35.09
C LEU A 453 -2.99 -2.02 34.99
N PRO A 454 -2.96 -3.31 34.69
CA PRO A 454 -4.13 -4.17 34.80
C PRO A 454 -4.77 -4.10 36.16
N GLU A 455 -6.10 -4.27 36.19
CA GLU A 455 -6.85 -4.40 37.44
C GLU A 455 -6.30 -5.59 38.29
N GLY A 456 -6.20 -5.41 39.59
CA GLY A 456 -5.67 -6.42 40.51
C GLY A 456 -4.14 -6.36 40.72
N LEU A 457 -3.39 -5.58 39.95
CA LEU A 457 -1.96 -5.37 40.19
C LEU A 457 -1.72 -4.16 41.10
N ASN A 458 -0.84 -4.33 42.09
CA ASN A 458 -0.46 -3.25 43.01
C ASN A 458 0.57 -2.32 42.37
N LYS A 459 0.13 -1.12 41.90
CA LYS A 459 1.01 -0.10 41.30
C LYS A 459 2.04 0.47 42.29
N GLU A 460 1.80 0.34 43.61
CA GLU A 460 2.67 0.83 44.66
C GLU A 460 3.67 -0.23 45.15
N ALA A 461 3.61 -1.45 44.57
CA ALA A 461 4.55 -2.49 44.91
C ALA A 461 6.00 -2.06 44.61
N PRO A 462 6.93 -2.23 45.54
CA PRO A 462 8.34 -1.90 45.34
C PRO A 462 8.89 -2.60 44.11
N GLY A 463 9.51 -1.85 43.19
CA GLY A 463 10.09 -2.41 41.98
C GLY A 463 9.10 -2.68 40.85
N MET A 464 7.81 -2.36 40.95
CA MET A 464 6.82 -2.60 39.89
C MET A 464 7.21 -1.91 38.58
N GLN A 465 7.51 -0.61 38.60
CA GLN A 465 7.92 0.14 37.41
C GLN A 465 9.17 -0.47 36.76
N GLU A 466 10.17 -0.81 37.55
CA GLU A 466 11.39 -1.45 37.07
C GLU A 466 11.10 -2.80 36.41
N THR A 467 10.22 -3.58 37.00
CA THR A 467 9.81 -4.89 36.47
C THR A 467 9.07 -4.74 35.14
N LEU A 468 8.19 -3.74 34.98
CA LEU A 468 7.52 -3.44 33.70
C LEU A 468 8.53 -3.08 32.60
N VAL A 469 9.54 -2.27 32.94
CA VAL A 469 10.63 -1.93 32.01
C VAL A 469 11.43 -3.18 31.63
N LYS A 470 11.75 -4.06 32.59
CA LYS A 470 12.47 -5.32 32.34
C LYS A 470 11.67 -6.25 31.43
N ILE A 471 10.35 -6.38 31.64
CA ILE A 471 9.47 -7.15 30.76
C ILE A 471 9.49 -6.60 29.34
N ALA A 472 9.36 -5.30 29.17
CA ALA A 472 9.41 -4.67 27.84
C ALA A 472 10.76 -4.92 27.16
N LYS A 473 11.88 -4.70 27.85
CA LYS A 473 13.25 -4.94 27.35
C LYS A 473 13.47 -6.38 26.92
N GLU A 474 13.12 -7.35 27.78
CA GLU A 474 13.20 -8.78 27.48
C GLU A 474 12.39 -9.12 26.24
N SER A 475 11.15 -8.66 26.20
CA SER A 475 10.21 -8.95 25.10
C SER A 475 10.67 -8.40 23.77
N VAL A 476 11.19 -7.17 23.74
CA VAL A 476 11.72 -6.53 22.55
C VAL A 476 13.03 -7.21 22.10
N LYS A 477 13.95 -7.46 23.02
CA LYS A 477 15.20 -8.13 22.71
C LYS A 477 14.98 -9.50 22.06
N ASN A 478 14.07 -10.28 22.62
CA ASN A 478 13.70 -11.59 22.09
C ASN A 478 12.99 -11.47 20.73
N ALA A 479 12.11 -10.48 20.55
CA ALA A 479 11.40 -10.26 19.29
C ALA A 479 12.36 -9.82 18.16
N LEU A 480 13.35 -8.99 18.45
CA LEU A 480 14.35 -8.58 17.47
C LEU A 480 15.28 -9.76 17.08
N ALA A 481 15.62 -10.64 18.03
CA ALA A 481 16.42 -11.83 17.76
C ALA A 481 15.62 -12.91 17.00
N LYS A 482 14.33 -13.05 17.30
CA LYS A 482 13.42 -14.07 16.75
C LYS A 482 12.09 -13.45 16.37
N PRO A 483 11.99 -12.72 15.25
CA PRO A 483 10.83 -11.90 14.92
C PRO A 483 9.54 -12.68 14.64
N TYR A 484 9.63 -13.99 14.43
CA TYR A 484 8.49 -14.86 14.11
C TYR A 484 8.35 -16.03 15.09
N GLU A 485 8.83 -15.86 16.32
CA GLU A 485 8.75 -16.87 17.38
C GLU A 485 8.38 -16.21 18.71
N ILE A 486 7.34 -16.72 19.37
CA ILE A 486 6.95 -16.25 20.69
C ILE A 486 7.87 -16.90 21.73
N THR A 487 8.52 -16.07 22.54
CA THR A 487 9.32 -16.51 23.67
C THR A 487 8.60 -16.29 25.00
N GLN A 488 8.83 -17.17 25.96
CA GLN A 488 8.22 -17.04 27.28
C GLN A 488 9.03 -16.06 28.14
N SER A 489 8.34 -15.12 28.76
CA SER A 489 8.95 -14.22 29.74
C SER A 489 9.33 -14.99 31.01
N GLN A 490 10.41 -14.57 31.65
CA GLN A 490 10.80 -15.06 32.97
C GLN A 490 9.96 -14.43 34.10
N TYR A 491 9.28 -13.33 33.84
CA TYR A 491 8.49 -12.59 34.84
C TYR A 491 7.06 -13.15 34.91
N LYS A 492 6.90 -14.29 35.63
CA LYS A 492 5.60 -14.97 35.77
C LYS A 492 4.76 -14.46 36.95
N THR A 493 5.38 -13.79 37.91
CA THR A 493 4.71 -13.22 39.10
C THR A 493 5.01 -11.72 39.18
N ALA A 494 4.03 -10.95 39.64
CA ALA A 494 4.21 -9.55 40.01
C ALA A 494 5.11 -9.41 41.24
N PRO A 495 5.88 -8.34 41.38
CA PRO A 495 6.69 -8.06 42.56
C PRO A 495 5.83 -7.79 43.82
#